data_52540779daf0d4fe7972b773af80d23d
#
_entry.id   52540779daf0d4fe7972b773af80d23d
#
_cell.length_a   1.000
_cell.length_b   1.000
_cell.length_c   1.000
_cell.angle_alpha   90.00
_cell.angle_beta   90.00
_cell.angle_gamma   90.00
#
_symmetry.space_group_name_H-M   'P 1'
#
loop_
_entity.id
_entity.type
_entity.pdbx_description
1 polymer ?
#
loop_
_entity_poly.entity_id
_entity_poly.type
_entity_poly.pdbx_seq_one_letter_code
_entity_poly.pdbx_strand_id
1 'polypeptide(L)'
;MHVRAIAILGATGSIGTTTLNVVRAHPSRLRVAGLAAHSRWRELVGPTKEFGVGVVALADPAAATEARASGAFPAGTRILDCLLYTSPSP
;
A
#
# COMPACT_ATOMS: atom_id res chain seq x y z
N MET A 1 15.73 17.73 9.40
CA MET A 1 15.23 16.41 9.74
C MET A 1 14.60 15.76 8.54
N HIS A 2 15.00 14.54 8.22
CA HIS A 2 14.53 13.89 7.01
C HIS A 2 13.44 12.87 7.33
N VAL A 3 12.35 12.96 6.59
CA VAL A 3 11.31 11.96 6.63
C VAL A 3 11.56 10.99 5.49
N ARG A 4 11.65 9.71 5.80
CA ARG A 4 11.81 8.69 4.77
C ARG A 4 10.44 8.18 4.31
N ALA A 5 10.24 8.22 3.01
CA ALA A 5 9.06 7.62 2.41
C ALA A 5 9.40 6.17 2.06
N ILE A 6 8.60 5.25 2.54
CA ILE A 6 8.84 3.82 2.30
C ILE A 6 7.63 3.19 1.62
N ALA A 7 7.89 2.17 0.83
CA ALA A 7 6.86 1.34 0.22
C ALA A 7 6.92 -0.04 0.87
N ILE A 8 5.77 -0.56 1.29
CA ILE A 8 5.71 -1.83 1.99
C ILE A 8 5.12 -2.87 1.07
N LEU A 9 5.94 -3.87 0.72
CA LEU A 9 5.51 -4.99 -0.09
C LEU A 9 4.97 -6.08 0.82
N GLY A 10 3.87 -6.70 0.41
CA GLY A 10 3.23 -7.72 1.24
C GLY A 10 2.67 -7.14 2.52
N ALA A 11 2.03 -6.00 2.43
CA ALA A 11 1.56 -5.25 3.61
C ALA A 11 0.52 -6.00 4.44
N THR A 12 -0.09 -7.03 3.90
CA THR A 12 -1.06 -7.85 4.63
C THR A 12 -0.42 -9.04 5.33
N GLY A 13 0.87 -9.29 5.10
CA GLY A 13 1.59 -10.36 5.78
C GLY A 13 2.13 -9.90 7.12
N SER A 14 2.71 -10.85 7.87
CA SER A 14 3.23 -10.53 9.21
C SER A 14 4.37 -9.53 9.17
N ILE A 15 5.23 -9.60 8.16
CA ILE A 15 6.34 -8.65 8.03
C ILE A 15 5.80 -7.25 7.73
N GLY A 16 4.78 -7.16 6.87
CA GLY A 16 4.15 -5.88 6.57
C GLY A 16 3.50 -5.26 7.79
N THR A 17 2.81 -6.07 8.59
CA THR A 17 2.19 -5.60 9.83
C THR A 17 3.24 -5.07 10.80
N THR A 18 4.35 -5.79 10.95
CA THR A 18 5.44 -5.36 11.81
C THR A 18 6.02 -4.04 11.33
N THR A 19 6.22 -3.89 10.03
CA THR A 19 6.74 -2.65 9.45
C THR A 19 5.79 -1.48 9.71
N LEU A 20 4.48 -1.69 9.56
CA LEU A 20 3.50 -0.65 9.85
C LEU A 20 3.55 -0.23 11.32
N ASN A 21 3.78 -1.18 12.23
CA ASN A 21 3.91 -0.86 13.65
C ASN A 21 5.14 0.01 13.92
N VAL A 22 6.24 -0.25 13.20
CA VAL A 22 7.43 0.58 13.30
C VAL A 22 7.15 2.00 12.82
N VAL A 23 6.41 2.14 11.74
CA VAL A 23 6.04 3.46 11.23
C VAL A 23 5.17 4.21 12.24
N ARG A 24 4.22 3.51 12.87
CA ARG A 24 3.38 4.14 13.91
C ARG A 24 4.20 4.65 15.07
N ALA A 25 5.26 3.94 15.42
CA ALA A 25 6.11 4.35 16.52
C ALA A 25 6.99 5.55 16.16
N HIS A 26 7.20 5.81 14.87
CA HIS A 26 8.08 6.88 14.40
C HIS A 26 7.41 7.75 13.34
N PRO A 27 6.26 8.35 13.64
CA PRO A 27 5.50 9.07 12.60
C PRO A 27 6.20 10.31 12.07
N SER A 28 7.13 10.86 12.82
CA SER A 28 7.87 12.05 12.37
C SER A 28 9.08 11.71 11.53
N ARG A 29 9.48 10.44 11.48
CA ARG A 29 10.68 10.00 10.75
C ARG A 29 10.35 9.14 9.55
N LEU A 30 9.25 8.43 9.61
CA LEU A 30 8.86 7.47 8.58
C LEU A 30 7.48 7.79 8.07
N ARG A 31 7.31 7.63 6.79
CA ARG A 31 6.00 7.81 6.19
C ARG A 31 5.81 6.71 5.15
N VAL A 32 4.60 6.22 5.02
CA VAL A 32 4.28 5.17 4.05
C VAL A 32 3.86 5.83 2.75
N ALA A 33 4.69 5.67 1.73
CA ALA A 33 4.40 6.21 0.40
C ALA A 33 3.54 5.26 -0.41
N GLY A 34 3.67 3.96 -0.19
CA GLY A 34 2.91 2.97 -0.93
C GLY A 34 2.76 1.68 -0.17
N LEU A 35 1.70 0.96 -0.47
CA LEU A 35 1.44 -0.37 0.05
C LEU A 35 1.21 -1.31 -1.11
N ALA A 36 1.64 -2.56 -0.97
CA ALA A 36 1.43 -3.55 -2.00
C ALA A 36 1.00 -4.88 -1.38
N ALA A 37 0.11 -5.56 -2.05
CA ALA A 37 -0.34 -6.89 -1.65
C ALA A 37 -0.71 -7.67 -2.91
N HIS A 38 -0.93 -8.97 -2.77
CA HIS A 38 -1.33 -9.78 -3.92
C HIS A 38 -2.80 -9.52 -4.28
N SER A 39 -3.71 -9.84 -3.36
CA SER A 39 -5.15 -9.72 -3.63
C SER A 39 -5.96 -9.21 -2.44
N ARG A 40 -5.38 -9.15 -1.26
CA ARG A 40 -6.11 -8.80 -0.04
C ARG A 40 -6.24 -7.30 0.12
N TRP A 41 -6.91 -6.67 -0.81
CA TRP A 41 -7.01 -5.22 -0.82
C TRP A 41 -7.80 -4.67 0.37
N ARG A 42 -8.77 -5.44 0.88
CA ARG A 42 -9.57 -4.96 2.01
C ARG A 42 -8.73 -4.70 3.25
N GLU A 43 -7.68 -5.50 3.44
CA GLU A 43 -6.79 -5.32 4.58
C GLU A 43 -5.89 -4.11 4.43
N LEU A 44 -5.78 -3.55 3.24
CA LEU A 44 -5.00 -2.35 3.01
C LEU A 44 -5.80 -1.06 3.27
N VAL A 45 -7.11 -1.13 3.34
CA VAL A 45 -7.95 0.06 3.49
C VAL A 45 -7.63 0.80 4.79
N GLY A 46 -7.55 0.08 5.90
CA GLY A 46 -7.23 0.67 7.19
C GLY A 46 -5.89 1.40 7.20
N PRO A 47 -4.79 0.70 6.88
CA PRO A 47 -3.48 1.35 6.82
C PRO A 47 -3.41 2.50 5.82
N THR A 48 -4.09 2.37 4.69
CA THR A 48 -4.10 3.44 3.69
C THR A 48 -4.70 4.72 4.27
N LYS A 49 -5.79 4.60 5.00
CA LYS A 49 -6.43 5.75 5.63
C LYS A 49 -5.60 6.27 6.80
N GLU A 50 -5.05 5.37 7.58
CA GLU A 50 -4.29 5.73 8.78
C GLU A 50 -3.04 6.51 8.42
N PHE A 51 -2.31 6.09 7.40
CA PHE A 51 -1.04 6.69 7.05
C PHE A 51 -1.12 7.68 5.89
N GLY A 52 -2.30 7.87 5.32
CA GLY A 52 -2.45 8.77 4.18
C GLY A 52 -1.67 8.31 2.95
N VAL A 53 -1.73 7.00 2.68
CA VAL A 53 -0.94 6.40 1.61
C VAL A 53 -1.48 6.84 0.25
N GLY A 54 -0.58 7.27 -0.62
CA GLY A 54 -0.97 7.77 -1.94
C GLY A 54 -1.08 6.71 -3.02
N VAL A 55 -0.48 5.54 -2.82
CA VAL A 55 -0.44 4.49 -3.83
C VAL A 55 -0.65 3.13 -3.19
N VAL A 56 -1.54 2.34 -3.77
CA VAL A 56 -1.75 0.94 -3.40
C VAL A 56 -1.58 0.11 -4.66
N ALA A 57 -0.75 -0.91 -4.60
CA ALA A 57 -0.51 -1.80 -5.73
C ALA A 57 -0.99 -3.21 -5.39
N LEU A 58 -1.69 -3.82 -6.33
CA LEU A 58 -2.21 -5.16 -6.18
C LEU A 58 -1.72 -6.01 -7.35
N ALA A 59 -1.14 -7.16 -7.04
CA ALA A 59 -0.61 -8.05 -8.06
C ALA A 59 -1.73 -8.71 -8.89
N ASP A 60 -2.88 -8.95 -8.26
CA ASP A 60 -4.02 -9.56 -8.92
C ASP A 60 -4.86 -8.46 -9.60
N PRO A 61 -4.97 -8.47 -10.94
CA PRO A 61 -5.76 -7.47 -11.65
C PRO A 61 -7.23 -7.45 -11.24
N ALA A 62 -7.80 -8.62 -10.93
CA ALA A 62 -9.19 -8.69 -10.48
C ALA A 62 -9.35 -7.97 -9.15
N ALA A 63 -8.41 -8.16 -8.23
CA ALA A 63 -8.43 -7.47 -6.95
C ALA A 63 -8.31 -5.95 -7.14
N ALA A 64 -7.44 -5.52 -8.04
CA ALA A 64 -7.29 -4.09 -8.33
C ALA A 64 -8.59 -3.50 -8.87
N THR A 65 -9.28 -4.22 -9.74
CA THR A 65 -10.56 -3.77 -10.28
C THR A 65 -11.61 -3.69 -9.17
N GLU A 66 -11.68 -4.68 -8.31
CA GLU A 66 -12.60 -4.67 -7.17
C GLU A 66 -12.32 -3.51 -6.24
N ALA A 67 -11.06 -3.27 -5.95
CA ALA A 67 -10.67 -2.20 -5.04
C ALA A 67 -11.09 -0.83 -5.59
N ARG A 68 -10.89 -0.61 -6.88
CA ARG A 68 -11.31 0.63 -7.52
C ARG A 68 -12.82 0.80 -7.48
N ALA A 69 -13.54 -0.28 -7.74
CA ALA A 69 -14.99 -0.24 -7.78
C ALA A 69 -15.61 -0.10 -6.40
N SER A 70 -14.90 -0.54 -5.35
CA SER A 70 -15.45 -0.54 -4.01
C SER A 70 -15.62 0.85 -3.41
N GLY A 71 -14.79 1.80 -3.85
CA GLY A 71 -14.79 3.14 -3.26
C GLY A 71 -14.31 3.17 -1.81
N ALA A 72 -13.70 2.09 -1.32
CA ALA A 72 -13.27 2.03 0.07
C ALA A 72 -12.00 2.83 0.36
N PHE A 73 -11.19 3.07 -0.66
CA PHE A 73 -9.96 3.82 -0.51
C PHE A 73 -10.20 5.33 -0.60
N PRO A 74 -9.37 6.14 0.05
CA PRO A 74 -9.50 7.59 -0.05
C PRO A 74 -9.36 8.08 -1.49
N ALA A 75 -10.00 9.18 -1.80
CA ALA A 75 -10.02 9.71 -3.16
C ALA A 75 -8.63 10.01 -3.71
N GLY A 76 -7.69 10.39 -2.84
CA GLY A 76 -6.33 10.68 -3.25
C GLY A 76 -5.45 9.46 -3.45
N THR A 77 -5.96 8.26 -3.16
CA THR A 77 -5.18 7.04 -3.29
C THR A 77 -5.31 6.46 -4.68
N ARG A 78 -4.18 6.18 -5.31
CA ARG A 78 -4.16 5.51 -6.61
C ARG A 78 -4.03 4.02 -6.42
N ILE A 79 -4.82 3.26 -7.15
CA ILE A 79 -4.79 1.81 -7.09
C ILE A 79 -4.18 1.32 -8.39
N LEU A 80 -3.04 0.63 -8.28
CA LEU A 80 -2.29 0.18 -9.43
C LEU A 80 -2.32 -1.33 -9.52
N ASP A 81 -2.20 -1.81 -10.74
CA ASP A 81 -1.99 -3.22 -11.04
C ASP A 81 -0.49 -3.46 -10.96
N CYS A 82 -0.07 -4.28 -10.03
CA CYS A 82 1.34 -4.49 -9.73
C CYS A 82 2.15 -5.12 -10.86
N LEU A 83 1.48 -5.72 -11.82
CA LEU A 83 2.16 -6.35 -12.94
C LEU A 83 3.01 -5.36 -13.72
N LEU A 84 2.63 -4.11 -13.74
CA LEU A 84 3.38 -3.10 -14.44
C LEU A 84 4.74 -2.84 -13.81
N TYR A 85 4.82 -3.06 -12.52
CA TYR A 85 6.06 -2.87 -11.81
C TYR A 85 7.01 -4.04 -11.95
N THR A 86 6.43 -5.23 -11.94
CA THR A 86 7.23 -6.43 -11.94
C THR A 86 7.68 -6.81 -13.32
N SER A 87 7.14 -6.19 -14.33
CA SER A 87 7.57 -6.46 -15.68
C SER A 87 8.91 -5.80 -15.87
N PRO A 88 10.01 -6.54 -15.77
CA PRO A 88 11.30 -5.96 -16.06
C PRO A 88 11.27 -5.67 -17.52
N SER A 89 11.25 -4.47 -17.85
CA SER A 89 11.37 -4.19 -19.23
C SER A 89 12.61 -4.83 -19.74
N PRO A 90 12.51 -5.62 -20.73
CA PRO A 90 13.71 -6.15 -21.34
C PRO A 90 14.51 -5.05 -21.95
#